data_49ed58cee2c1c07dd5062cf4008bbfb6
#
_entry.id   49ed58cee2c1c07dd5062cf4008bbfb6
#
_cell.length_a   1.000
_cell.length_b   1.000
_cell.length_c   1.000
_cell.angle_alpha   90.00
_cell.angle_beta   90.00
_cell.angle_gamma   90.00
#
_symmetry.space_group_name_H-M   'P 1'
#
loop_
_entity.id
_entity.type
_entity.pdbx_description
1 polymer ?
#
loop_
_entity_poly.entity_id
_entity_poly.type
_entity_poly.pdbx_seq_one_letter_code
_entity_poly.pdbx_strand_id
1 'polypeptide(L)'
;MKKFFLTVVALMGATTLFAQIDVVATFQQATANAKAAKYTEAIEQFQGIIDASWDIEEPDANQQKAIQGSKKFIVTCYNKLGIAAFNAKNYEEAIANFSEAANLAELFEDVAAINKNRSYVGQMYQAQGADAFNSEDYATAIAVFSRGYEADPRNTEMALNLAESYFKSDMYQDGMKICTKIAAMNPDKFAEAIASAQSKMDMYTNNEVAKLQIAKDYDGIIALATELEDGAIAAKITMQAYYGKRDFNKMIEYSESALAAQTTDEGRSDIYYLLGVAYNEKEQFDQAVAAMKKVTAGNNVANAQSVITALTATK
;
A
#
# COMPACT_ATOMS: atom_id res chain seq x y z
N MET A 1 7.58 22.26 -27.87
CA MET A 1 6.81 21.30 -28.70
C MET A 1 7.47 19.93 -28.55
N LYS A 2 7.00 19.12 -27.62
CA LYS A 2 7.48 17.75 -27.40
C LYS A 2 6.62 16.82 -28.24
N LYS A 3 7.19 16.22 -29.27
CA LYS A 3 6.57 15.17 -30.06
C LYS A 3 6.51 13.92 -29.18
N PHE A 4 5.36 13.57 -28.63
CA PHE A 4 5.11 12.27 -28.05
C PHE A 4 4.93 11.28 -29.19
N PHE A 5 5.85 10.33 -29.31
CA PHE A 5 5.70 9.17 -30.17
C PHE A 5 4.69 8.23 -29.52
N LEU A 6 3.49 8.17 -30.08
CA LEU A 6 2.55 7.09 -29.83
C LEU A 6 3.15 5.83 -30.47
N THR A 7 3.49 4.84 -29.66
CA THR A 7 3.88 3.51 -30.16
C THR A 7 2.60 2.75 -30.48
N VAL A 8 2.00 3.08 -31.61
CA VAL A 8 0.99 2.20 -32.22
C VAL A 8 1.75 1.01 -32.80
N VAL A 9 1.39 -0.19 -32.35
CA VAL A 9 1.86 -1.44 -32.98
C VAL A 9 1.55 -1.38 -34.46
N ALA A 10 2.59 -1.14 -35.26
CA ALA A 10 2.49 -1.14 -36.70
C ALA A 10 2.26 -2.57 -37.18
N LEU A 11 1.04 -2.92 -37.52
CA LEU A 11 0.75 -4.00 -38.41
C LEU A 11 0.71 -3.47 -39.85
N MET A 12 1.78 -3.80 -40.55
CA MET A 12 1.94 -4.03 -41.98
C MET A 12 1.45 -2.97 -42.98
N GLY A 13 2.45 -2.50 -43.72
CA GLY A 13 2.31 -1.65 -44.87
C GLY A 13 1.32 -2.15 -45.93
N ALA A 14 0.47 -1.23 -46.28
CA ALA A 14 -0.02 -1.07 -47.62
C ALA A 14 -0.03 0.44 -47.86
N THR A 15 0.80 0.88 -48.82
CA THR A 15 0.69 2.20 -49.41
C THR A 15 -0.63 2.25 -50.17
N THR A 16 -1.74 2.52 -49.45
CA THR A 16 -2.96 2.92 -50.07
C THR A 16 -2.96 4.43 -50.19
N LEU A 17 -3.12 4.94 -51.43
CA LEU A 17 -3.54 6.30 -51.67
C LEU A 17 -4.60 6.65 -50.62
N PHE A 18 -4.35 7.66 -49.80
CA PHE A 18 -5.35 8.19 -48.89
C PHE A 18 -6.50 8.77 -49.75
N ALA A 19 -7.51 7.94 -50.03
CA ALA A 19 -8.80 8.46 -50.39
C ALA A 19 -9.25 9.33 -49.21
N GLN A 20 -9.57 10.57 -49.48
CA GLN A 20 -10.04 11.52 -48.48
C GLN A 20 -11.22 10.89 -47.73
N ILE A 21 -11.04 10.61 -46.45
CA ILE A 21 -12.06 9.94 -45.62
C ILE A 21 -13.28 10.84 -45.58
N ASP A 22 -14.45 10.32 -45.98
CA ASP A 22 -15.71 10.97 -45.68
C ASP A 22 -16.00 10.86 -44.17
N VAL A 23 -15.63 11.90 -43.44
CA VAL A 23 -15.72 11.99 -41.99
C VAL A 23 -17.15 11.71 -41.50
N VAL A 24 -18.18 12.20 -42.20
CA VAL A 24 -19.58 12.06 -41.79
C VAL A 24 -20.08 10.62 -42.02
N ALA A 25 -19.82 10.07 -43.19
CA ALA A 25 -20.21 8.69 -43.50
C ALA A 25 -19.47 7.68 -42.64
N THR A 26 -18.15 7.89 -42.42
CA THR A 26 -17.34 7.04 -41.54
C THR A 26 -17.84 7.11 -40.09
N PHE A 27 -18.23 8.28 -39.58
CA PHE A 27 -18.81 8.43 -38.25
C PHE A 27 -20.13 7.67 -38.09
N GLN A 28 -20.99 7.68 -39.08
CA GLN A 28 -22.23 6.90 -39.08
C GLN A 28 -21.92 5.39 -38.99
N GLN A 29 -20.98 4.91 -39.80
CA GLN A 29 -20.57 3.52 -39.81
C GLN A 29 -19.91 3.12 -38.48
N ALA A 30 -18.99 3.93 -37.94
CA ALA A 30 -18.35 3.70 -36.64
C ALA A 30 -19.37 3.62 -35.49
N THR A 31 -20.37 4.52 -35.53
CA THR A 31 -21.47 4.52 -34.55
C THR A 31 -22.34 3.26 -34.68
N ALA A 32 -22.59 2.79 -35.88
CA ALA A 32 -23.32 1.53 -36.15
C ALA A 32 -22.49 0.32 -35.59
N ASN A 33 -21.21 0.27 -35.85
CA ASN A 33 -20.31 -0.77 -35.31
C ASN A 33 -20.28 -0.74 -33.80
N ALA A 34 -20.16 0.42 -33.17
CA ALA A 34 -20.18 0.54 -31.71
C ALA A 34 -21.50 0.04 -31.10
N LYS A 35 -22.65 0.34 -31.73
CA LYS A 35 -23.97 -0.17 -31.33
C LYS A 35 -24.09 -1.69 -31.49
N ALA A 36 -23.42 -2.26 -32.49
CA ALA A 36 -23.35 -3.70 -32.73
C ALA A 36 -22.27 -4.41 -31.83
N ALA A 37 -21.71 -3.70 -30.87
CA ALA A 37 -20.62 -4.16 -30.01
C ALA A 37 -19.33 -4.57 -30.75
N LYS A 38 -19.15 -4.12 -31.98
CA LYS A 38 -17.90 -4.25 -32.75
C LYS A 38 -16.96 -3.11 -32.41
N TYR A 39 -16.46 -3.14 -31.14
CA TYR A 39 -15.77 -1.99 -30.58
C TYR A 39 -14.40 -1.75 -31.23
N THR A 40 -13.68 -2.81 -31.62
CA THR A 40 -12.37 -2.70 -32.27
C THR A 40 -12.49 -1.98 -33.62
N GLU A 41 -13.43 -2.42 -34.49
CA GLU A 41 -13.68 -1.79 -35.79
C GLU A 41 -14.18 -0.33 -35.62
N ALA A 42 -14.98 -0.08 -34.59
CA ALA A 42 -15.45 1.27 -34.30
C ALA A 42 -14.29 2.19 -33.84
N ILE A 43 -13.38 1.69 -33.04
CA ILE A 43 -12.17 2.41 -32.59
C ILE A 43 -11.31 2.80 -33.78
N GLU A 44 -11.01 1.87 -34.68
CA GLU A 44 -10.22 2.14 -35.88
C GLU A 44 -10.85 3.25 -36.73
N GLN A 45 -12.16 3.21 -36.92
CA GLN A 45 -12.89 4.22 -37.70
C GLN A 45 -12.93 5.57 -36.99
N PHE A 46 -13.20 5.63 -35.68
CA PHE A 46 -13.17 6.88 -34.92
C PHE A 46 -11.76 7.48 -34.90
N GLN A 47 -10.71 6.66 -34.76
CA GLN A 47 -9.32 7.12 -34.84
C GLN A 47 -9.03 7.72 -36.22
N GLY A 48 -9.41 7.04 -37.31
CA GLY A 48 -9.23 7.55 -38.66
C GLY A 48 -9.93 8.91 -38.90
N ILE A 49 -11.11 9.15 -38.29
CA ILE A 49 -11.77 10.45 -38.32
C ILE A 49 -10.97 11.51 -37.58
N ILE A 50 -10.46 11.17 -36.40
CA ILE A 50 -9.65 12.07 -35.56
C ILE A 50 -8.37 12.45 -36.31
N ASP A 51 -7.69 11.47 -36.90
CA ASP A 51 -6.46 11.68 -37.66
C ASP A 51 -6.72 12.56 -38.92
N ALA A 52 -7.77 12.27 -39.68
CA ALA A 52 -8.13 13.06 -40.83
C ALA A 52 -8.55 14.51 -40.47
N SER A 53 -9.01 14.74 -39.24
CA SER A 53 -9.44 16.06 -38.79
C SER A 53 -8.31 17.09 -38.73
N TRP A 54 -7.03 16.66 -38.65
CA TRP A 54 -5.89 17.55 -38.65
C TRP A 54 -5.61 18.22 -40.01
N ASP A 55 -6.13 17.61 -41.08
CA ASP A 55 -5.95 18.11 -42.45
C ASP A 55 -7.16 18.94 -42.95
N ILE A 56 -8.17 19.10 -42.12
CA ILE A 56 -9.38 19.87 -42.44
C ILE A 56 -9.25 21.27 -41.83
N GLU A 57 -8.96 22.29 -42.66
CA GLU A 57 -8.76 23.67 -42.17
C GLU A 57 -10.08 24.28 -41.68
N GLU A 58 -11.21 24.09 -42.38
CA GLU A 58 -12.53 24.64 -42.04
C GLU A 58 -13.60 23.53 -42.08
N PRO A 59 -13.76 22.71 -41.02
CA PRO A 59 -14.80 21.68 -41.02
C PRO A 59 -16.19 22.29 -40.94
N ASP A 60 -17.08 21.80 -41.76
CA ASP A 60 -18.50 22.17 -41.69
C ASP A 60 -19.17 21.67 -40.41
N ALA A 61 -20.41 22.09 -40.14
CA ALA A 61 -21.12 21.77 -38.91
C ALA A 61 -21.34 20.25 -38.72
N ASN A 62 -21.49 19.46 -39.79
CA ASN A 62 -21.66 18.02 -39.72
C ASN A 62 -20.31 17.33 -39.47
N GLN A 63 -19.25 17.79 -40.11
CA GLN A 63 -17.87 17.32 -39.87
C GLN A 63 -17.43 17.62 -38.46
N GLN A 64 -17.67 18.85 -37.94
CA GLN A 64 -17.38 19.21 -36.55
C GLN A 64 -18.10 18.26 -35.56
N LYS A 65 -19.36 17.98 -35.81
CA LYS A 65 -20.16 17.05 -35.00
C LYS A 65 -19.62 15.63 -35.03
N ALA A 66 -19.18 15.14 -36.18
CA ALA A 66 -18.59 13.82 -36.34
C ALA A 66 -17.24 13.73 -35.64
N ILE A 67 -16.38 14.75 -35.78
CA ILE A 67 -15.06 14.81 -35.11
C ILE A 67 -15.23 14.83 -33.59
N GLN A 68 -16.07 15.73 -33.05
CA GLN A 68 -16.32 15.79 -31.61
C GLN A 68 -16.99 14.54 -31.06
N GLY A 69 -17.91 13.94 -31.85
CA GLY A 69 -18.52 12.66 -31.53
C GLY A 69 -17.47 11.54 -31.47
N SER A 70 -16.55 11.48 -32.43
CA SER A 70 -15.51 10.47 -32.51
C SER A 70 -14.61 10.50 -31.29
N LYS A 71 -14.20 11.68 -30.83
CA LYS A 71 -13.40 11.86 -29.59
C LYS A 71 -14.08 11.27 -28.35
N LYS A 72 -15.40 11.40 -28.25
CA LYS A 72 -16.19 10.86 -27.13
C LYS A 72 -16.44 9.35 -27.25
N PHE A 73 -16.78 8.90 -28.46
CA PHE A 73 -17.16 7.51 -28.70
C PHE A 73 -15.96 6.57 -28.66
N ILE A 74 -14.77 6.99 -29.10
CA ILE A 74 -13.54 6.16 -29.00
C ILE A 74 -13.21 5.83 -27.55
N VAL A 75 -13.27 6.81 -26.64
CA VAL A 75 -13.11 6.61 -25.18
C VAL A 75 -14.18 5.65 -24.66
N THR A 76 -15.42 5.79 -25.14
CA THR A 76 -16.52 4.89 -24.74
C THR A 76 -16.29 3.46 -25.22
N CYS A 77 -15.77 3.25 -26.43
CA CYS A 77 -15.47 1.92 -26.97
C CYS A 77 -14.35 1.23 -26.16
N TYR A 78 -13.27 1.92 -25.84
CA TYR A 78 -12.23 1.40 -24.95
C TYR A 78 -12.79 1.03 -23.57
N ASN A 79 -13.67 1.85 -22.99
CA ASN A 79 -14.34 1.52 -21.74
C ASN A 79 -15.18 0.23 -21.84
N LYS A 80 -15.85 0.02 -22.98
CA LYS A 80 -16.62 -1.22 -23.19
C LYS A 80 -15.73 -2.46 -23.30
N LEU A 81 -14.59 -2.34 -23.99
CA LEU A 81 -13.58 -3.40 -24.06
C LEU A 81 -12.99 -3.67 -22.66
N GLY A 82 -12.64 -2.63 -21.92
CA GLY A 82 -12.13 -2.79 -20.55
C GLY A 82 -13.12 -3.49 -19.63
N ILE A 83 -14.40 -3.13 -19.68
CA ILE A 83 -15.45 -3.82 -18.90
C ILE A 83 -15.60 -5.28 -19.34
N ALA A 84 -15.55 -5.58 -20.63
CA ALA A 84 -15.64 -6.96 -21.12
C ALA A 84 -14.45 -7.81 -20.67
N ALA A 85 -13.23 -7.25 -20.73
CA ALA A 85 -12.03 -7.91 -20.25
C ALA A 85 -12.09 -8.14 -18.73
N PHE A 86 -12.55 -7.17 -17.94
CA PHE A 86 -12.75 -7.34 -16.50
C PHE A 86 -13.73 -8.46 -16.16
N ASN A 87 -14.88 -8.52 -16.85
CA ASN A 87 -15.86 -9.58 -16.64
C ASN A 87 -15.31 -10.97 -16.99
N ALA A 88 -14.35 -11.03 -17.92
CA ALA A 88 -13.62 -12.24 -18.26
C ALA A 88 -12.42 -12.52 -17.33
N LYS A 89 -12.21 -11.70 -16.29
CA LYS A 89 -11.04 -11.72 -15.39
C LYS A 89 -9.70 -11.53 -16.11
N ASN A 90 -9.70 -10.94 -17.28
CA ASN A 90 -8.50 -10.53 -18.01
C ASN A 90 -8.09 -9.13 -17.57
N TYR A 91 -7.51 -9.04 -16.35
CA TYR A 91 -7.19 -7.77 -15.71
C TYR A 91 -6.18 -6.92 -16.50
N GLU A 92 -5.15 -7.55 -17.09
CA GLU A 92 -4.13 -6.82 -17.86
C GLU A 92 -4.75 -6.14 -19.10
N GLU A 93 -5.63 -6.83 -19.80
CA GLU A 93 -6.37 -6.24 -20.95
C GLU A 93 -7.33 -5.15 -20.49
N ALA A 94 -7.99 -5.34 -19.34
CA ALA A 94 -8.87 -4.30 -18.77
C ALA A 94 -8.08 -3.04 -18.43
N ILE A 95 -6.93 -3.19 -17.75
CA ILE A 95 -6.01 -2.09 -17.42
C ILE A 95 -5.55 -1.38 -18.70
N ALA A 96 -5.13 -2.12 -19.72
CA ALA A 96 -4.69 -1.55 -20.99
C ALA A 96 -5.79 -0.71 -21.64
N ASN A 97 -7.01 -1.23 -21.73
CA ASN A 97 -8.14 -0.53 -22.34
C ASN A 97 -8.56 0.72 -21.55
N PHE A 98 -8.62 0.65 -20.21
CA PHE A 98 -8.95 1.82 -19.39
C PHE A 98 -7.84 2.87 -19.39
N SER A 99 -6.57 2.44 -19.46
CA SER A 99 -5.43 3.35 -19.58
C SER A 99 -5.46 4.10 -20.91
N GLU A 100 -5.74 3.40 -22.01
CA GLU A 100 -5.86 4.04 -23.31
C GLU A 100 -7.06 5.01 -23.37
N ALA A 101 -8.19 4.64 -22.76
CA ALA A 101 -9.30 5.56 -22.59
C ALA A 101 -8.95 6.81 -21.79
N ALA A 102 -8.10 6.69 -20.76
CA ALA A 102 -7.60 7.82 -19.99
C ALA A 102 -6.64 8.70 -20.79
N ASN A 103 -5.72 8.10 -21.57
CA ASN A 103 -4.77 8.81 -22.42
C ASN A 103 -5.48 9.62 -23.49
N LEU A 104 -6.47 9.03 -24.16
CA LEU A 104 -7.29 9.73 -25.15
C LEU A 104 -8.12 10.84 -24.53
N ALA A 105 -8.69 10.61 -23.35
CA ALA A 105 -9.41 11.66 -22.62
C ALA A 105 -8.49 12.83 -22.24
N GLU A 106 -7.23 12.56 -21.89
CA GLU A 106 -6.21 13.59 -21.62
C GLU A 106 -5.88 14.39 -22.90
N LEU A 107 -5.68 13.68 -24.03
CA LEU A 107 -5.48 14.31 -25.33
C LEU A 107 -6.64 15.23 -25.73
N PHE A 108 -7.87 14.87 -25.36
CA PHE A 108 -9.08 15.63 -25.67
C PHE A 108 -9.50 16.59 -24.56
N GLU A 109 -8.71 16.73 -23.50
CA GLU A 109 -8.95 17.61 -22.36
C GLU A 109 -10.27 17.32 -21.61
N ASP A 110 -10.75 16.06 -21.65
CA ASP A 110 -11.94 15.62 -20.92
C ASP A 110 -11.58 15.16 -19.50
N VAL A 111 -11.55 16.12 -18.57
CA VAL A 111 -11.17 15.88 -17.16
C VAL A 111 -12.07 14.84 -16.48
N ALA A 112 -13.36 14.79 -16.82
CA ALA A 112 -14.30 13.83 -16.24
C ALA A 112 -13.96 12.40 -16.69
N ALA A 113 -13.68 12.22 -17.98
CA ALA A 113 -13.28 10.94 -18.53
C ALA A 113 -11.90 10.49 -18.02
N ILE A 114 -10.94 11.41 -17.87
CA ILE A 114 -9.61 11.12 -17.26
C ILE A 114 -9.79 10.52 -15.86
N ASN A 115 -10.48 11.23 -14.98
CA ASN A 115 -10.67 10.80 -13.59
C ASN A 115 -11.40 9.46 -13.51
N LYS A 116 -12.43 9.28 -14.31
CA LYS A 116 -13.21 8.04 -14.38
C LYS A 116 -12.34 6.85 -14.80
N ASN A 117 -11.54 7.00 -15.85
CA ASN A 117 -10.74 5.90 -16.37
C ASN A 117 -9.55 5.57 -15.48
N ARG A 118 -8.90 6.57 -14.88
CA ARG A 118 -7.87 6.34 -13.84
C ARG A 118 -8.43 5.60 -12.64
N SER A 119 -9.67 5.94 -12.21
CA SER A 119 -10.36 5.19 -11.16
C SER A 119 -10.60 3.73 -11.56
N TYR A 120 -10.99 3.45 -12.80
CA TYR A 120 -11.14 2.07 -13.27
C TYR A 120 -9.82 1.31 -13.26
N VAL A 121 -8.72 1.92 -13.70
CA VAL A 121 -7.39 1.30 -13.62
C VAL A 121 -7.04 0.94 -12.18
N GLY A 122 -7.27 1.84 -11.22
CA GLY A 122 -7.07 1.56 -9.79
C GLY A 122 -7.91 0.39 -9.29
N GLN A 123 -9.19 0.33 -9.70
CA GLN A 123 -10.08 -0.80 -9.35
C GLN A 123 -9.60 -2.14 -9.95
N MET A 124 -9.01 -2.12 -11.16
CA MET A 124 -8.47 -3.35 -11.77
C MET A 124 -7.25 -3.86 -11.00
N TYR A 125 -6.31 -2.99 -10.62
CA TYR A 125 -5.20 -3.37 -9.75
C TYR A 125 -5.70 -3.92 -8.41
N GLN A 126 -6.71 -3.28 -7.82
CA GLN A 126 -7.30 -3.74 -6.56
C GLN A 126 -7.91 -5.14 -6.70
N ALA A 127 -8.70 -5.38 -7.75
CA ALA A 127 -9.35 -6.66 -7.99
C ALA A 127 -8.34 -7.77 -8.29
N GLN A 128 -7.37 -7.51 -9.17
CA GLN A 128 -6.32 -8.47 -9.52
C GLN A 128 -5.45 -8.82 -8.31
N GLY A 129 -5.03 -7.81 -7.55
CA GLY A 129 -4.22 -8.01 -6.34
C GLY A 129 -4.99 -8.76 -5.26
N ALA A 130 -6.29 -8.47 -5.08
CA ALA A 130 -7.15 -9.18 -4.14
C ALA A 130 -7.38 -10.66 -4.55
N ASP A 131 -7.60 -10.94 -5.83
CA ASP A 131 -7.71 -12.33 -6.32
C ASP A 131 -6.41 -13.11 -6.05
N ALA A 132 -5.25 -12.52 -6.29
CA ALA A 132 -3.95 -13.13 -6.00
C ALA A 132 -3.75 -13.33 -4.49
N PHE A 133 -4.04 -12.31 -3.68
CA PHE A 133 -3.93 -12.37 -2.22
C PHE A 133 -4.82 -13.47 -1.63
N ASN A 134 -6.07 -13.55 -2.05
CA ASN A 134 -7.03 -14.57 -1.60
C ASN A 134 -6.65 -15.98 -2.03
N SER A 135 -5.85 -16.12 -3.08
CA SER A 135 -5.28 -17.38 -3.54
C SER A 135 -3.93 -17.70 -2.87
N GLU A 136 -3.52 -16.90 -1.89
CA GLU A 136 -2.23 -16.96 -1.18
C GLU A 136 -1.01 -16.78 -2.11
N ASP A 137 -1.21 -16.29 -3.34
CA ASP A 137 -0.13 -15.88 -4.23
C ASP A 137 0.32 -14.46 -3.88
N TYR A 138 0.98 -14.36 -2.73
CA TYR A 138 1.43 -13.06 -2.22
C TYR A 138 2.48 -12.40 -3.11
N ALA A 139 3.27 -13.17 -3.85
CA ALA A 139 4.23 -12.63 -4.79
C ALA A 139 3.55 -11.83 -5.92
N THR A 140 2.51 -12.43 -6.53
CA THR A 140 1.68 -11.73 -7.52
C THR A 140 0.92 -10.57 -6.89
N ALA A 141 0.36 -10.74 -5.68
CA ALA A 141 -0.34 -9.66 -4.97
C ALA A 141 0.58 -8.44 -4.74
N ILE A 142 1.82 -8.66 -4.27
CA ILE A 142 2.84 -7.61 -4.10
C ILE A 142 3.12 -6.90 -5.43
N ALA A 143 3.35 -7.65 -6.51
CA ALA A 143 3.65 -7.06 -7.80
C ALA A 143 2.50 -6.19 -8.32
N VAL A 144 1.26 -6.65 -8.19
CA VAL A 144 0.07 -5.95 -8.67
C VAL A 144 -0.25 -4.73 -7.81
N PHE A 145 -0.28 -4.89 -6.48
CA PHE A 145 -0.53 -3.76 -5.58
C PHE A 145 0.57 -2.70 -5.64
N SER A 146 1.84 -3.08 -5.89
CA SER A 146 2.92 -2.12 -6.11
C SER A 146 2.67 -1.26 -7.34
N ARG A 147 2.30 -1.87 -8.47
CA ARG A 147 1.95 -1.12 -9.70
C ARG A 147 0.77 -0.16 -9.46
N GLY A 148 -0.26 -0.63 -8.75
CA GLY A 148 -1.42 0.20 -8.42
C GLY A 148 -1.07 1.36 -7.48
N TYR A 149 -0.22 1.12 -6.48
CA TYR A 149 0.25 2.15 -5.56
C TYR A 149 1.20 3.17 -6.23
N GLU A 150 2.05 2.72 -7.15
CA GLU A 150 2.87 3.62 -7.97
C GLU A 150 2.03 4.54 -8.86
N ALA A 151 0.92 4.01 -9.41
CA ALA A 151 -0.01 4.79 -10.24
C ALA A 151 -0.79 5.84 -9.44
N ASP A 152 -1.17 5.54 -8.19
CA ASP A 152 -1.80 6.49 -7.26
C ASP A 152 -1.27 6.31 -5.82
N PRO A 153 -0.19 7.02 -5.45
CA PRO A 153 0.39 6.94 -4.10
C PRO A 153 -0.52 7.43 -2.97
N ARG A 154 -1.66 8.05 -3.29
CA ARG A 154 -2.66 8.47 -2.29
C ARG A 154 -3.74 7.42 -2.04
N ASN A 155 -3.73 6.34 -2.78
CA ASN A 155 -4.62 5.20 -2.55
C ASN A 155 -4.13 4.38 -1.35
N THR A 156 -4.59 4.79 -0.17
CA THR A 156 -4.18 4.15 1.10
C THR A 156 -4.70 2.73 1.25
N GLU A 157 -5.82 2.39 0.64
CA GLU A 157 -6.33 1.00 0.62
C GLU A 157 -5.37 0.09 -0.15
N MET A 158 -4.91 0.52 -1.34
CA MET A 158 -3.91 -0.20 -2.12
C MET A 158 -2.61 -0.37 -1.33
N ALA A 159 -2.15 0.70 -0.66
CA ALA A 159 -0.94 0.68 0.15
C ALA A 159 -1.07 -0.28 1.34
N LEU A 160 -2.21 -0.30 2.04
CA LEU A 160 -2.46 -1.22 3.16
C LEU A 160 -2.50 -2.69 2.70
N ASN A 161 -3.05 -2.97 1.52
CA ASN A 161 -3.06 -4.30 0.95
C ASN A 161 -1.67 -4.74 0.48
N LEU A 162 -0.87 -3.81 -0.04
CA LEU A 162 0.54 -4.05 -0.35
C LEU A 162 1.34 -4.40 0.92
N ALA A 163 1.17 -3.61 1.99
CA ALA A 163 1.83 -3.88 3.26
C ALA A 163 1.44 -5.26 3.82
N GLU A 164 0.15 -5.59 3.80
CA GLU A 164 -0.34 -6.91 4.23
C GLU A 164 0.27 -8.04 3.41
N SER A 165 0.37 -7.87 2.09
CA SER A 165 0.99 -8.85 1.20
C SER A 165 2.47 -9.08 1.52
N TYR A 166 3.21 -8.02 1.83
CA TYR A 166 4.59 -8.11 2.30
C TYR A 166 4.69 -8.90 3.61
N PHE A 167 3.85 -8.56 4.60
CA PHE A 167 3.86 -9.26 5.89
C PHE A 167 3.52 -10.75 5.74
N LYS A 168 2.55 -11.09 4.89
CA LYS A 168 2.20 -12.49 4.61
C LYS A 168 3.30 -13.26 3.88
N SER A 169 4.23 -12.56 3.24
CA SER A 169 5.42 -13.13 2.57
C SER A 169 6.66 -13.15 3.45
N ASP A 170 6.54 -12.94 4.77
CA ASP A 170 7.68 -12.80 5.69
C ASP A 170 8.63 -11.63 5.34
N MET A 171 8.16 -10.66 4.56
CA MET A 171 8.91 -9.45 4.19
C MET A 171 8.58 -8.30 5.14
N TYR A 172 8.90 -8.51 6.43
CA TYR A 172 8.52 -7.60 7.52
C TYR A 172 8.94 -6.15 7.25
N GLN A 173 10.20 -5.92 6.85
CA GLN A 173 10.73 -4.58 6.64
C GLN A 173 10.02 -3.81 5.52
N ASP A 174 9.67 -4.49 4.42
CA ASP A 174 8.97 -3.86 3.31
C ASP A 174 7.53 -3.50 3.71
N GLY A 175 6.85 -4.37 4.47
CA GLY A 175 5.55 -4.08 5.05
C GLY A 175 5.56 -2.88 5.98
N MET A 176 6.53 -2.82 6.91
CA MET A 176 6.73 -1.69 7.82
C MET A 176 6.99 -0.39 7.07
N LYS A 177 7.84 -0.40 6.03
CA LYS A 177 8.13 0.77 5.21
C LYS A 177 6.89 1.36 4.53
N ILE A 178 5.95 0.52 4.08
CA ILE A 178 4.68 1.02 3.52
C ILE A 178 3.81 1.61 4.63
N CYS A 179 3.67 0.93 5.76
CA CYS A 179 2.87 1.42 6.90
C CYS A 179 3.41 2.75 7.43
N THR A 180 4.72 2.92 7.57
CA THR A 180 5.37 4.20 7.97
C THR A 180 5.04 5.33 7.00
N LYS A 181 5.04 5.06 5.69
CA LYS A 181 4.64 6.08 4.70
C LYS A 181 3.19 6.50 4.86
N ILE A 182 2.28 5.57 5.20
CA ILE A 182 0.87 5.90 5.47
C ILE A 182 0.76 6.69 6.77
N ALA A 183 1.46 6.28 7.83
CA ALA A 183 1.44 6.96 9.13
C ALA A 183 1.94 8.42 9.06
N ALA A 184 2.83 8.73 8.10
CA ALA A 184 3.33 10.07 7.84
C ALA A 184 2.39 10.96 6.98
N MET A 185 1.24 10.45 6.55
CA MET A 185 0.27 11.22 5.76
C MET A 185 -0.45 12.28 6.61
N ASN A 186 -1.13 13.24 5.93
CA ASN A 186 -1.90 14.27 6.60
C ASN A 186 -3.09 13.65 7.37
N PRO A 187 -3.14 13.77 8.73
CA PRO A 187 -4.18 13.16 9.55
C PRO A 187 -5.58 13.70 9.30
N ASP A 188 -5.72 14.96 8.86
CA ASP A 188 -7.04 15.54 8.53
C ASP A 188 -7.74 14.83 7.38
N LYS A 189 -6.95 14.16 6.50
CA LYS A 189 -7.46 13.50 5.30
C LYS A 189 -7.40 11.97 5.38
N PHE A 190 -6.49 11.43 6.17
CA PHE A 190 -6.15 10.00 6.16
C PHE A 190 -6.16 9.36 7.54
N ALA A 191 -6.89 9.94 8.51
CA ALA A 191 -6.91 9.47 9.91
C ALA A 191 -7.18 7.96 10.06
N GLU A 192 -8.15 7.43 9.33
CA GLU A 192 -8.51 6.01 9.38
C GLU A 192 -7.40 5.11 8.81
N ALA A 193 -6.80 5.51 7.69
CA ALA A 193 -5.69 4.78 7.08
C ALA A 193 -4.44 4.80 7.99
N ILE A 194 -4.16 5.94 8.63
CA ILE A 194 -3.06 6.08 9.60
C ILE A 194 -3.28 5.15 10.78
N ALA A 195 -4.49 5.14 11.37
CA ALA A 195 -4.82 4.23 12.47
C ALA A 195 -4.69 2.76 12.06
N SER A 196 -5.14 2.41 10.86
CA SER A 196 -5.00 1.06 10.30
C SER A 196 -3.54 0.66 10.10
N ALA A 197 -2.69 1.57 9.60
CA ALA A 197 -1.27 1.33 9.42
C ALA A 197 -0.57 1.13 10.77
N GLN A 198 -0.85 1.98 11.77
CA GLN A 198 -0.31 1.84 13.12
C GLN A 198 -0.70 0.51 13.75
N SER A 199 -1.98 0.13 13.68
CA SER A 199 -2.45 -1.17 14.19
C SER A 199 -1.74 -2.36 13.53
N LYS A 200 -1.48 -2.28 12.21
CA LYS A 200 -0.69 -3.32 11.51
C LYS A 200 0.76 -3.34 11.98
N MET A 201 1.40 -2.17 12.11
CA MET A 201 2.77 -2.07 12.62
C MET A 201 2.90 -2.74 13.99
N ASP A 202 2.00 -2.45 14.92
CA ASP A 202 1.99 -3.04 16.27
C ASP A 202 1.81 -4.55 16.21
N MET A 203 0.83 -5.02 15.44
CA MET A 203 0.52 -6.44 15.32
C MET A 203 1.70 -7.23 14.74
N TYR A 204 2.27 -6.77 13.63
CA TYR A 204 3.36 -7.48 12.97
C TYR A 204 4.68 -7.37 13.71
N THR A 205 4.93 -6.27 14.43
CA THR A 205 6.07 -6.15 15.34
C THR A 205 5.97 -7.19 16.47
N ASN A 206 4.81 -7.31 17.10
CA ASN A 206 4.59 -8.30 18.14
C ASN A 206 4.77 -9.74 17.61
N ASN A 207 4.29 -10.03 16.40
CA ASN A 207 4.46 -11.33 15.77
C ASN A 207 5.93 -11.64 15.47
N GLU A 208 6.70 -10.67 14.98
CA GLU A 208 8.12 -10.86 14.68
C GLU A 208 8.93 -11.04 15.96
N VAL A 209 8.66 -10.26 17.01
CA VAL A 209 9.25 -10.44 18.34
C VAL A 209 8.96 -11.85 18.87
N ALA A 210 7.71 -12.33 18.77
CA ALA A 210 7.35 -13.67 19.22
C ALA A 210 8.10 -14.76 18.44
N LYS A 211 8.22 -14.61 17.11
CA LYS A 211 8.98 -15.53 16.25
C LYS A 211 10.46 -15.59 16.64
N LEU A 212 11.08 -14.43 16.86
CA LEU A 212 12.47 -14.34 17.31
C LEU A 212 12.65 -14.91 18.72
N GLN A 213 11.69 -14.71 19.63
CA GLN A 213 11.71 -15.31 20.97
C GLN A 213 11.65 -16.84 20.93
N ILE A 214 10.79 -17.41 20.09
CA ILE A 214 10.70 -18.87 19.88
C ILE A 214 12.01 -19.42 19.35
N ALA A 215 12.65 -18.71 18.40
CA ALA A 215 13.96 -19.04 17.85
C ALA A 215 15.11 -18.80 18.85
N LYS A 216 14.85 -18.14 19.99
CA LYS A 216 15.85 -17.65 20.95
C LYS A 216 16.86 -16.70 20.31
N ASP A 217 16.47 -16.03 19.25
CA ASP A 217 17.28 -15.00 18.59
C ASP A 217 17.08 -13.64 19.26
N TYR A 218 17.64 -13.50 20.45
CA TYR A 218 17.54 -12.28 21.24
C TYR A 218 18.35 -11.12 20.63
N ASP A 219 19.40 -11.43 19.86
CA ASP A 219 20.16 -10.40 19.15
C ASP A 219 19.33 -9.84 17.99
N GLY A 220 18.57 -10.70 17.30
CA GLY A 220 17.58 -10.28 16.32
C GLY A 220 16.48 -9.37 16.92
N ILE A 221 16.01 -9.66 18.15
CA ILE A 221 15.05 -8.79 18.85
C ILE A 221 15.67 -7.42 19.15
N ILE A 222 16.92 -7.36 19.59
CA ILE A 222 17.61 -6.09 19.86
C ILE A 222 17.81 -5.31 18.56
N ALA A 223 18.18 -5.97 17.47
CA ALA A 223 18.30 -5.35 16.15
C ALA A 223 16.95 -4.78 15.68
N LEU A 224 15.87 -5.57 15.79
CA LEU A 224 14.51 -5.12 15.47
C LEU A 224 14.13 -3.88 16.28
N ALA A 225 14.45 -3.86 17.58
CA ALA A 225 14.14 -2.73 18.44
C ALA A 225 14.81 -1.42 17.98
N THR A 226 16.01 -1.49 17.39
CA THR A 226 16.71 -0.28 16.88
C THR A 226 16.05 0.34 15.66
N GLU A 227 15.17 -0.39 14.99
CA GLU A 227 14.46 0.06 13.78
C GLU A 227 13.07 0.61 14.08
N LEU A 228 12.58 0.44 15.32
CA LEU A 228 11.28 0.93 15.74
C LEU A 228 11.32 2.44 16.04
N GLU A 229 10.35 3.17 15.48
CA GLU A 229 10.17 4.59 15.76
C GLU A 229 9.63 4.84 17.19
N ASP A 230 8.83 3.91 17.73
CA ASP A 230 8.34 3.98 19.10
C ASP A 230 9.43 3.56 20.10
N GLY A 231 10.10 4.55 20.66
CA GLY A 231 11.16 4.35 21.64
C GLY A 231 10.70 3.63 22.91
N ALA A 232 9.43 3.76 23.30
CA ALA A 232 8.90 3.08 24.50
C ALA A 232 8.75 1.57 24.25
N ILE A 233 8.20 1.18 23.10
CA ILE A 233 8.12 -0.23 22.69
C ILE A 233 9.52 -0.80 22.48
N ALA A 234 10.38 -0.09 21.75
CA ALA A 234 11.77 -0.48 21.50
C ALA A 234 12.53 -0.77 22.80
N ALA A 235 12.41 0.12 23.78
CA ALA A 235 13.06 -0.05 25.07
C ALA A 235 12.55 -1.26 25.83
N LYS A 236 11.24 -1.50 25.84
CA LYS A 236 10.63 -2.64 26.52
C LYS A 236 11.08 -3.97 25.91
N ILE A 237 11.03 -4.14 24.60
CA ILE A 237 11.46 -5.39 23.96
C ILE A 237 12.97 -5.62 24.07
N THR A 238 13.78 -4.55 24.07
CA THR A 238 15.24 -4.64 24.34
C THR A 238 15.50 -5.18 25.74
N MET A 239 14.81 -4.67 26.77
CA MET A 239 14.91 -5.18 28.13
C MET A 239 14.50 -6.66 28.22
N GLN A 240 13.42 -7.05 27.54
CA GLN A 240 12.97 -8.45 27.47
C GLN A 240 13.99 -9.35 26.75
N ALA A 241 14.65 -8.85 25.72
CA ALA A 241 15.70 -9.58 25.02
C ALA A 241 16.93 -9.82 25.91
N TYR A 242 17.39 -8.82 26.68
CA TYR A 242 18.47 -9.00 27.67
C TYR A 242 18.05 -9.97 28.76
N TYR A 243 16.79 -9.95 29.20
CA TYR A 243 16.29 -10.96 30.15
C TYR A 243 16.36 -12.37 29.56
N GLY A 244 15.95 -12.57 28.33
CA GLY A 244 16.03 -13.86 27.64
C GLY A 244 17.47 -14.36 27.46
N LYS A 245 18.42 -13.44 27.21
CA LYS A 245 19.86 -13.74 27.18
C LYS A 245 20.46 -14.00 28.60
N ARG A 246 19.70 -13.74 29.63
CA ARG A 246 20.18 -13.71 31.04
C ARG A 246 21.32 -12.69 31.25
N ASP A 247 21.37 -11.64 30.44
CA ASP A 247 22.35 -10.55 30.55
C ASP A 247 21.80 -9.45 31.49
N PHE A 248 21.73 -9.81 32.77
CA PHE A 248 21.20 -8.92 33.82
C PHE A 248 22.06 -7.66 34.01
N ASN A 249 23.33 -7.70 33.63
CA ASN A 249 24.18 -6.53 33.66
C ASN A 249 23.75 -5.50 32.66
N LYS A 250 23.52 -5.92 31.41
CA LYS A 250 23.01 -5.02 30.38
C LYS A 250 21.60 -4.54 30.65
N MET A 251 20.74 -5.37 31.29
CA MET A 251 19.41 -4.91 31.73
C MET A 251 19.52 -3.74 32.69
N ILE A 252 20.39 -3.82 33.68
CA ILE A 252 20.60 -2.77 34.69
C ILE A 252 21.17 -1.52 34.01
N GLU A 253 22.22 -1.69 33.20
CA GLU A 253 22.86 -0.58 32.46
C GLU A 253 21.85 0.16 31.55
N TYR A 254 21.03 -0.58 30.85
CA TYR A 254 20.08 -0.01 29.90
C TYR A 254 18.81 0.58 30.55
N SER A 255 18.53 0.25 31.82
CA SER A 255 17.27 0.57 32.51
C SER A 255 16.97 2.07 32.59
N GLU A 256 17.99 2.92 32.78
CA GLU A 256 17.78 4.39 32.84
C GLU A 256 17.29 4.92 31.49
N SER A 257 17.92 4.50 30.39
CA SER A 257 17.50 4.85 29.03
C SER A 257 16.09 4.31 28.73
N ALA A 258 15.82 3.08 29.15
CA ALA A 258 14.52 2.46 28.96
C ALA A 258 13.41 3.20 29.73
N LEU A 259 13.67 3.67 30.97
CA LEU A 259 12.73 4.46 31.75
C LEU A 259 12.49 5.84 31.13
N ALA A 260 13.55 6.48 30.61
CA ALA A 260 13.43 7.79 29.95
C ALA A 260 12.56 7.74 28.67
N ALA A 261 12.54 6.61 27.99
CA ALA A 261 11.70 6.40 26.80
C ALA A 261 10.20 6.22 27.13
N GLN A 262 9.83 5.90 28.39
CA GLN A 262 8.43 5.63 28.74
C GLN A 262 7.63 6.90 28.98
N THR A 263 6.50 7.02 28.33
CA THR A 263 5.58 8.16 28.45
C THR A 263 4.43 7.92 29.43
N THR A 264 4.15 6.66 29.80
CA THR A 264 3.04 6.26 30.67
C THR A 264 3.55 5.67 32.01
N ASP A 265 2.70 5.70 33.05
CA ASP A 265 3.00 5.08 34.32
C ASP A 265 3.07 3.55 34.22
N GLU A 266 2.24 2.96 33.37
CA GLU A 266 2.27 1.53 33.09
C GLU A 266 3.58 1.12 32.42
N GLY A 267 4.01 1.86 31.39
CA GLY A 267 5.30 1.61 30.74
C GLY A 267 6.48 1.71 31.69
N ARG A 268 6.51 2.75 32.54
CA ARG A 268 7.52 2.88 33.59
C ARG A 268 7.50 1.72 34.58
N SER A 269 6.30 1.29 34.99
CA SER A 269 6.13 0.14 35.89
C SER A 269 6.65 -1.15 35.29
N ASP A 270 6.43 -1.39 33.99
CA ASP A 270 6.97 -2.56 33.29
C ASP A 270 8.52 -2.58 33.30
N ILE A 271 9.15 -1.42 33.06
CA ILE A 271 10.61 -1.33 33.11
C ILE A 271 11.14 -1.53 34.55
N TYR A 272 10.48 -0.92 35.55
CA TYR A 272 10.86 -1.15 36.97
C TYR A 272 10.71 -2.61 37.38
N TYR A 273 9.67 -3.30 36.89
CA TYR A 273 9.50 -4.72 37.16
C TYR A 273 10.66 -5.54 36.59
N LEU A 274 11.02 -5.32 35.30
CA LEU A 274 12.16 -5.99 34.67
C LEU A 274 13.48 -5.67 35.35
N LEU A 275 13.68 -4.43 35.80
CA LEU A 275 14.87 -4.03 36.58
C LEU A 275 14.93 -4.74 37.94
N GLY A 276 13.81 -4.84 38.63
CA GLY A 276 13.70 -5.56 39.88
C GLY A 276 13.99 -7.04 39.74
N VAL A 277 13.53 -7.67 38.64
CA VAL A 277 13.88 -9.05 38.29
C VAL A 277 15.39 -9.18 38.06
N ALA A 278 16.03 -8.26 37.31
CA ALA A 278 17.48 -8.29 37.09
C ALA A 278 18.28 -8.19 38.37
N TYR A 279 17.88 -7.30 39.28
CA TYR A 279 18.55 -7.22 40.61
C TYR A 279 18.31 -8.48 41.44
N ASN A 280 17.15 -9.08 41.42
CA ASN A 280 16.86 -10.33 42.14
C ASN A 280 17.70 -11.49 41.61
N GLU A 281 17.85 -11.66 40.32
CA GLU A 281 18.70 -12.69 39.69
C GLU A 281 20.18 -12.51 40.00
N LYS A 282 20.60 -11.27 40.35
CA LYS A 282 21.95 -10.95 40.81
C LYS A 282 22.10 -10.99 42.33
N GLU A 283 21.07 -11.45 43.04
CA GLU A 283 21.03 -11.50 44.50
C GLU A 283 21.20 -10.12 45.20
N GLN A 284 20.90 -9.04 44.45
CA GLN A 284 20.92 -7.67 44.94
C GLN A 284 19.52 -7.31 45.51
N PHE A 285 19.14 -7.98 46.57
CA PHE A 285 17.76 -8.00 47.08
C PHE A 285 17.25 -6.63 47.50
N ASP A 286 18.10 -5.77 48.10
CA ASP A 286 17.66 -4.41 48.49
C ASP A 286 17.33 -3.55 47.28
N GLN A 287 18.10 -3.64 46.19
CA GLN A 287 17.82 -2.95 44.93
C GLN A 287 16.61 -3.56 44.24
N ALA A 288 16.43 -4.89 44.31
CA ALA A 288 15.27 -5.55 43.75
C ALA A 288 13.97 -5.03 44.41
N VAL A 289 13.94 -4.99 45.75
CA VAL A 289 12.78 -4.45 46.50
C VAL A 289 12.56 -2.97 46.19
N ALA A 290 13.61 -2.17 46.07
CA ALA A 290 13.52 -0.75 45.76
C ALA A 290 12.92 -0.52 44.34
N ALA A 291 13.32 -1.34 43.35
CA ALA A 291 12.75 -1.28 42.02
C ALA A 291 11.28 -1.76 41.96
N MET A 292 10.98 -2.91 42.63
CA MET A 292 9.61 -3.46 42.67
C MET A 292 8.60 -2.52 43.34
N LYS A 293 9.02 -1.74 44.35
CA LYS A 293 8.15 -0.71 44.99
C LYS A 293 7.76 0.41 44.06
N LYS A 294 8.45 0.62 42.94
CA LYS A 294 8.11 1.61 41.92
C LYS A 294 7.13 1.08 40.85
N VAL A 295 6.73 -0.19 40.93
CA VAL A 295 5.72 -0.79 40.10
C VAL A 295 4.35 -0.44 40.65
N THR A 296 3.73 0.62 40.10
CA THR A 296 2.49 1.20 40.64
C THR A 296 1.28 1.09 39.70
N ALA A 297 1.50 0.68 38.44
CA ALA A 297 0.47 0.57 37.43
C ALA A 297 0.66 -0.67 36.54
N GLY A 298 -0.40 -1.10 35.86
CA GLY A 298 -0.38 -2.21 34.92
C GLY A 298 -0.40 -3.60 35.57
N ASN A 299 -0.21 -4.60 34.71
CA ASN A 299 -0.40 -6.02 35.06
C ASN A 299 0.66 -6.59 36.03
N ASN A 300 1.79 -5.91 36.18
CA ASN A 300 2.91 -6.40 37.00
C ASN A 300 2.82 -5.99 38.48
N VAL A 301 1.82 -5.20 38.90
CA VAL A 301 1.69 -4.71 40.29
C VAL A 301 1.57 -5.87 41.30
N ALA A 302 0.71 -6.85 41.03
CA ALA A 302 0.51 -7.99 41.91
C ALA A 302 1.78 -8.87 42.01
N ASN A 303 2.45 -9.08 40.88
CA ASN A 303 3.69 -9.83 40.82
C ASN A 303 4.83 -9.12 41.61
N ALA A 304 4.97 -7.82 41.44
CA ALA A 304 5.94 -7.01 42.18
C ALA A 304 5.71 -7.07 43.70
N GLN A 305 4.44 -6.97 44.13
CA GLN A 305 4.10 -7.09 45.55
C GLN A 305 4.45 -8.48 46.12
N SER A 306 4.22 -9.53 45.35
CA SER A 306 4.58 -10.90 45.74
C SER A 306 6.11 -11.05 45.91
N VAL A 307 6.90 -10.50 44.98
CA VAL A 307 8.38 -10.50 45.08
C VAL A 307 8.86 -9.71 46.31
N ILE A 308 8.28 -8.51 46.57
CA ILE A 308 8.61 -7.72 47.75
C ILE A 308 8.38 -8.54 49.02
N THR A 309 7.21 -9.18 49.14
CA THR A 309 6.85 -9.98 50.31
C THR A 309 7.84 -11.13 50.51
N ALA A 310 8.17 -11.87 49.45
CA ALA A 310 9.10 -12.98 49.52
C ALA A 310 10.53 -12.54 49.96
N LEU A 311 11.05 -11.45 49.39
CA LEU A 311 12.39 -10.96 49.70
C LEU A 311 12.50 -10.28 51.05
N THR A 312 11.38 -9.78 51.62
CA THR A 312 11.38 -9.16 52.96
C THR A 312 11.10 -10.16 54.10
N ALA A 313 10.43 -11.30 53.81
CA ALA A 313 10.19 -12.36 54.79
C ALA A 313 11.41 -13.22 55.12
N THR A 314 12.45 -13.17 54.28
CA THR A 314 13.72 -13.93 54.47
C THR A 314 14.78 -13.15 55.21
N LYS A 315 14.50 -11.92 55.63
CA LYS A 315 15.34 -11.10 56.55
C LYS A 315 14.83 -11.20 57.95
#